data_53ceb21544f155974a7298d53e3159de
#
_entry.id   53ceb21544f155974a7298d53e3159de
#
_cell.length_a   1.000
_cell.length_b   1.000
_cell.length_c   1.000
_cell.angle_alpha   90.00
_cell.angle_beta   90.00
_cell.angle_gamma   90.00
#
_symmetry.space_group_name_H-M   'P 1'
#
loop_
_entity.id
_entity.type
_entity.pdbx_description
1 polymer ?
#
loop_
_entity_poly.entity_id
_entity_poly.type
_entity_poly.pdbx_seq_one_letter_code
_entity_poly.pdbx_strand_id
1 'polypeptide(L)'
;HATLLANVSDAVAVFMEDCASLGIQERVVGMTFSEFGRQIRANNSYGTDHGTAAPLIVFGNCVNQGVYGENPEISADVAAQEGVPMQFDFRSVYASLLIDWLGAKEDAVREVLFDDFQKIPFIKDCSAPSATDDTQVIIQANVAPNPCHQYTYLNFVNTGKHVNVTIFDAIG
;
A
#
# COMPACT_ATOMS: atom_id res chain seq x y z
N HIS A 1 -17.06 13.07 4.56
CA HIS A 1 -15.76 12.68 3.95
C HIS A 1 -14.63 13.61 4.39
N ALA A 2 -14.79 14.95 4.34
CA ALA A 2 -13.70 15.90 4.62
C ALA A 2 -13.00 15.64 5.97
N THR A 3 -13.76 15.46 7.05
CA THR A 3 -13.20 15.18 8.39
C THR A 3 -12.41 13.87 8.42
N LEU A 4 -12.91 12.82 7.77
CA LEU A 4 -12.23 11.52 7.73
C LEU A 4 -10.93 11.60 6.91
N LEU A 5 -10.95 12.31 5.79
CA LEU A 5 -9.75 12.53 4.98
C LEU A 5 -8.71 13.38 5.72
N ALA A 6 -9.14 14.38 6.48
CA ALA A 6 -8.24 15.17 7.33
C ALA A 6 -7.56 14.28 8.38
N ASN A 7 -8.32 13.44 9.08
CA ASN A 7 -7.76 12.52 10.08
C ASN A 7 -6.73 11.55 9.47
N VAL A 8 -7.01 11.02 8.28
CA VAL A 8 -6.05 10.15 7.56
C VAL A 8 -4.80 10.94 7.17
N SER A 9 -4.97 12.16 6.64
CA SER A 9 -3.85 13.03 6.26
C SER A 9 -2.96 13.35 7.45
N ASP A 10 -3.55 13.72 8.60
CA ASP A 10 -2.81 14.02 9.82
C ASP A 10 -2.03 12.79 10.32
N ALA A 11 -2.66 11.61 10.31
CA ALA A 11 -2.00 10.38 10.72
C ALA A 11 -0.83 10.01 9.80
N VAL A 12 -0.98 10.17 8.48
CA VAL A 12 0.10 9.95 7.52
C VAL A 12 1.23 10.96 7.71
N ALA A 13 0.91 12.23 7.99
CA ALA A 13 1.91 13.26 8.23
C ALA A 13 2.78 12.91 9.46
N VAL A 14 2.15 12.56 10.59
CA VAL A 14 2.86 12.15 11.81
C VAL A 14 3.72 10.91 11.58
N PHE A 15 3.19 9.91 10.86
CA PHE A 15 3.95 8.72 10.50
C PHE A 15 5.19 9.06 9.67
N MET A 16 5.07 9.96 8.69
CA MET A 16 6.22 10.36 7.86
C MET A 16 7.23 11.21 8.62
N GLU A 17 6.79 12.03 9.58
CA GLU A 17 7.69 12.76 10.50
C GLU A 17 8.49 11.80 11.38
N ASP A 18 7.87 10.74 11.90
CA ASP A 18 8.55 9.69 12.65
C ASP A 18 9.58 8.96 11.78
N CYS A 19 9.20 8.59 10.55
CA CYS A 19 10.14 8.00 9.59
C CYS A 19 11.36 8.90 9.32
N ALA A 20 11.12 10.22 9.22
CA ALA A 20 12.20 11.19 9.04
C ALA A 20 13.10 11.26 10.28
N SER A 21 12.51 11.29 11.47
CA SER A 21 13.23 11.31 12.75
C SER A 21 14.12 10.08 12.95
N LEU A 22 13.67 8.94 12.45
CA LEU A 22 14.39 7.67 12.46
C LEU A 22 15.40 7.52 11.31
N GLY A 23 15.43 8.47 10.36
CA GLY A 23 16.31 8.41 9.19
C GLY A 23 15.95 7.31 8.18
N ILE A 24 14.70 6.85 8.17
CA ILE A 24 14.22 5.77 7.30
C ILE A 24 13.21 6.24 6.25
N GLN A 25 12.97 7.52 6.13
CA GLN A 25 11.94 8.11 5.26
C GLN A 25 12.10 7.72 3.77
N GLU A 26 13.34 7.46 3.33
CA GLU A 26 13.64 7.02 1.95
C GLU A 26 13.44 5.51 1.74
N ARG A 27 13.11 4.79 2.80
CA ARG A 27 12.84 3.36 2.79
C ARG A 27 11.36 3.03 2.95
N VAL A 28 10.51 4.07 2.93
CA VAL A 28 9.08 3.93 3.16
C VAL A 28 8.30 4.53 2.00
N VAL A 29 7.48 3.70 1.41
CA VAL A 29 6.40 4.10 0.50
C VAL A 29 5.11 3.50 1.01
N GLY A 30 4.11 4.35 1.20
CA GLY A 30 2.79 3.92 1.60
C GLY A 30 1.77 4.11 0.47
N MET A 31 0.71 3.32 0.49
CA MET A 31 -0.41 3.52 -0.41
C MET A 31 -1.74 3.22 0.27
N THR A 32 -2.79 3.89 -0.19
CA THR A 32 -4.17 3.50 0.15
C THR A 32 -4.66 2.45 -0.84
N PHE A 33 -5.54 1.57 -0.38
CA PHE A 33 -6.22 0.63 -1.27
C PHE A 33 -7.66 0.39 -0.78
N SER A 34 -8.52 -0.02 -1.70
CA SER A 34 -9.91 -0.40 -1.41
C SER A 34 -10.35 -1.45 -2.42
N GLU A 35 -11.24 -2.35 -2.00
CA GLU A 35 -11.82 -3.36 -2.88
C GLU A 35 -12.85 -2.81 -3.86
N PHE A 36 -13.37 -1.62 -3.61
CA PHE A 36 -14.33 -0.94 -4.50
C PHE A 36 -14.18 0.58 -4.45
N GLY A 37 -14.69 1.25 -5.47
CA GLY A 37 -14.84 2.69 -5.49
C GLY A 37 -16.18 3.16 -4.90
N ARG A 38 -16.55 4.39 -5.17
CA ARG A 38 -17.79 4.99 -4.67
C ARG A 38 -18.62 5.54 -5.82
N GLN A 39 -19.95 5.48 -5.68
CA GLN A 39 -20.87 6.18 -6.57
C GLN A 39 -20.73 7.70 -6.43
N ILE A 40 -21.05 8.41 -7.49
CA ILE A 40 -20.90 9.86 -7.56
C ILE A 40 -21.87 10.57 -6.62
N ARG A 41 -23.14 10.13 -6.59
CA ARG A 41 -24.18 10.75 -5.77
C ARG A 41 -24.14 10.28 -4.33
N ALA A 42 -24.47 11.20 -3.43
CA ALA A 42 -24.67 10.90 -2.02
C ALA A 42 -25.91 10.02 -1.83
N ASN A 43 -25.83 9.11 -0.84
CA ASN A 43 -26.95 8.31 -0.39
C ASN A 43 -27.67 8.95 0.81
N ASN A 44 -28.76 8.31 1.26
CA ASN A 44 -29.57 8.81 2.37
C ASN A 44 -28.87 8.73 3.75
N SER A 45 -27.68 8.10 3.82
CA SER A 45 -26.88 7.96 5.04
C SER A 45 -25.71 8.94 5.13
N TYR A 46 -25.78 10.04 4.40
CA TYR A 46 -24.72 11.07 4.31
C TYR A 46 -23.36 10.57 3.78
N GLY A 47 -23.36 9.48 3.05
CA GLY A 47 -22.22 8.88 2.38
C GLY A 47 -22.49 8.65 0.90
N THR A 48 -21.80 7.69 0.33
CA THR A 48 -22.01 7.21 -1.05
C THR A 48 -22.03 5.68 -1.04
N ASP A 49 -22.78 5.09 -1.94
CA ASP A 49 -22.79 3.65 -2.11
C ASP A 49 -21.55 3.14 -2.83
N HIS A 50 -21.33 1.83 -2.82
CA HIS A 50 -20.24 1.19 -3.52
C HIS A 50 -20.32 1.48 -5.02
N GLY A 51 -19.21 1.75 -5.64
CA GLY A 51 -19.09 2.11 -7.06
C GLY A 51 -17.86 1.47 -7.68
N THR A 52 -17.47 1.99 -8.85
CA THR A 52 -16.49 1.35 -9.71
C THR A 52 -15.04 1.81 -9.47
N ALA A 53 -14.80 3.10 -9.39
CA ALA A 53 -13.46 3.66 -9.26
C ALA A 53 -13.32 4.58 -8.05
N ALA A 54 -12.10 4.73 -7.57
CA ALA A 54 -11.74 5.63 -6.48
C ALA A 54 -10.33 6.17 -6.69
N PRO A 55 -10.00 7.33 -6.11
CA PRO A 55 -8.61 7.76 -6.04
C PRO A 55 -7.80 6.79 -5.18
N LEU A 56 -6.61 6.45 -5.67
CA LEU A 56 -5.58 5.72 -4.92
C LEU A 56 -4.46 6.71 -4.62
N ILE A 57 -4.04 6.80 -3.38
CA ILE A 57 -3.02 7.72 -2.93
C ILE A 57 -1.76 6.94 -2.63
N VAL A 58 -0.65 7.35 -3.25
CA VAL A 58 0.70 6.84 -2.92
C VAL A 58 1.47 7.98 -2.26
N PHE A 59 2.14 7.70 -1.15
CA PHE A 59 2.90 8.69 -0.41
C PHE A 59 4.26 8.15 0.03
N GLY A 60 5.20 9.04 0.22
CA GLY A 60 6.56 8.72 0.64
C GLY A 60 7.59 9.68 0.03
N ASN A 61 8.78 9.66 0.58
CA ASN A 61 9.84 10.59 0.17
C ASN A 61 10.30 10.33 -1.27
N CYS A 62 10.19 9.09 -1.72
CA CYS A 62 10.57 8.62 -3.05
C CYS A 62 9.41 8.60 -4.04
N VAL A 63 8.33 9.29 -3.73
CA VAL A 63 7.18 9.44 -4.64
C VAL A 63 7.24 10.79 -5.36
N ASN A 64 7.06 10.78 -6.66
CA ASN A 64 6.86 11.98 -7.46
C ASN A 64 5.51 12.58 -7.13
N GLN A 65 5.51 13.85 -6.73
CA GLN A 65 4.27 14.57 -6.49
C GLN A 65 3.50 14.78 -7.78
N GLY A 66 2.20 14.60 -7.75
CA GLY A 66 1.34 14.84 -8.90
C GLY A 66 0.02 14.10 -8.83
N VAL A 67 -0.80 14.37 -9.83
CA VAL A 67 -2.03 13.63 -10.11
C VAL A 67 -1.83 12.87 -11.41
N TYR A 68 -1.97 11.57 -11.36
CA TYR A 68 -1.91 10.69 -12.53
C TYR A 68 -3.35 10.37 -12.95
N GLY A 69 -3.65 10.67 -14.19
CA GLY A 69 -5.00 10.64 -14.73
C GLY A 69 -5.65 12.02 -14.83
N GLU A 70 -6.88 12.05 -15.25
CA GLU A 70 -7.64 13.25 -15.49
C GLU A 70 -8.84 13.33 -14.54
N ASN A 71 -9.25 14.54 -14.17
CA ASN A 71 -10.50 14.72 -13.45
C ASN A 71 -11.67 14.28 -14.34
N PRO A 72 -12.54 13.37 -13.86
CA PRO A 72 -13.68 12.95 -14.65
C PRO A 72 -14.65 14.11 -14.83
N GLU A 73 -15.19 14.23 -16.03
CA GLU A 73 -16.33 15.12 -16.28
C GLU A 73 -17.59 14.50 -15.67
N ILE A 74 -18.19 15.21 -14.72
CA ILE A 74 -19.39 14.75 -14.03
C ILE A 74 -20.55 15.63 -14.48
N SER A 75 -21.52 15.03 -15.19
CA SER A 75 -22.75 15.71 -15.56
C SER A 75 -23.61 16.07 -14.34
N ALA A 76 -24.31 17.21 -14.42
CA ALA A 76 -25.29 17.55 -13.38
C ALA A 76 -26.42 16.52 -13.29
N ASP A 77 -26.72 15.83 -14.39
CA ASP A 77 -27.80 14.85 -14.52
C ASP A 77 -27.31 13.38 -14.28
N VAL A 78 -26.13 13.22 -13.66
CA VAL A 78 -25.57 11.88 -13.37
C VAL A 78 -26.59 11.02 -12.61
N ALA A 79 -26.78 9.78 -13.03
CA ALA A 79 -27.70 8.85 -12.39
C ALA A 79 -27.27 8.47 -10.96
N ALA A 80 -28.25 8.07 -10.14
CA ALA A 80 -27.98 7.77 -8.72
C ALA A 80 -27.00 6.61 -8.50
N GLN A 81 -26.94 5.68 -9.44
CA GLN A 81 -26.07 4.49 -9.34
C GLN A 81 -24.82 4.59 -10.23
N GLU A 82 -24.56 5.75 -10.79
CA GLU A 82 -23.43 5.94 -11.68
C GLU A 82 -22.13 6.10 -10.91
N GLY A 83 -21.09 5.42 -11.39
CA GLY A 83 -19.73 5.50 -10.89
C GLY A 83 -18.81 6.21 -11.87
N VAL A 84 -17.62 6.54 -11.40
CA VAL A 84 -16.56 7.11 -12.25
C VAL A 84 -15.90 5.97 -13.03
N PRO A 85 -15.62 6.13 -14.34
CA PRO A 85 -14.89 5.13 -15.10
C PRO A 85 -13.46 4.99 -14.57
N MET A 86 -12.95 3.77 -14.52
CA MET A 86 -11.58 3.48 -14.15
C MET A 86 -10.63 3.99 -15.25
N GLN A 87 -9.61 4.75 -14.87
CA GLN A 87 -8.57 5.24 -15.80
C GLN A 87 -7.32 4.35 -15.75
N PHE A 88 -6.98 3.85 -14.58
CA PHE A 88 -5.85 2.94 -14.38
C PHE A 88 -6.33 1.70 -13.64
N ASP A 89 -5.84 0.55 -14.06
CA ASP A 89 -5.97 -0.67 -13.25
C ASP A 89 -5.08 -0.55 -12.01
N PHE A 90 -5.58 -0.92 -10.83
CA PHE A 90 -4.80 -0.89 -9.60
C PHE A 90 -3.52 -1.72 -9.69
N ARG A 91 -3.51 -2.76 -10.54
CA ARG A 91 -2.34 -3.59 -10.79
C ARG A 91 -1.22 -2.84 -11.48
N SER A 92 -1.51 -1.77 -12.24
CA SER A 92 -0.49 -0.86 -12.76
C SER A 92 0.27 -0.14 -11.64
N VAL A 93 -0.44 0.23 -10.55
CA VAL A 93 0.20 0.78 -9.35
C VAL A 93 1.08 -0.27 -8.67
N TYR A 94 0.57 -1.50 -8.54
CA TYR A 94 1.35 -2.60 -7.96
C TYR A 94 2.57 -2.95 -8.81
N ALA A 95 2.45 -2.99 -10.13
CA ALA A 95 3.58 -3.21 -11.03
C ALA A 95 4.66 -2.14 -10.82
N SER A 96 4.26 -0.86 -10.73
CA SER A 96 5.20 0.23 -10.47
C SER A 96 5.92 0.10 -9.13
N LEU A 97 5.20 -0.25 -8.07
CA LEU A 97 5.81 -0.46 -6.75
C LEU A 97 6.72 -1.69 -6.72
N LEU A 98 6.30 -2.79 -7.31
CA LEU A 98 7.09 -4.01 -7.35
C LEU A 98 8.38 -3.83 -8.15
N ILE A 99 8.31 -3.20 -9.32
CA ILE A 99 9.46 -3.05 -10.21
C ILE A 99 10.33 -1.85 -9.78
N ASP A 100 9.74 -0.65 -9.69
CA ASP A 100 10.50 0.58 -9.55
C ASP A 100 10.90 0.87 -8.10
N TRP A 101 10.15 0.33 -7.12
CA TRP A 101 10.47 0.51 -5.70
C TRP A 101 11.17 -0.72 -5.09
N LEU A 102 10.63 -1.91 -5.32
CA LEU A 102 11.16 -3.15 -4.73
C LEU A 102 12.21 -3.85 -5.61
N GLY A 103 12.45 -3.38 -6.83
CA GLY A 103 13.45 -3.94 -7.74
C GLY A 103 13.10 -5.33 -8.26
N ALA A 104 11.83 -5.71 -8.26
CA ALA A 104 11.38 -7.00 -8.77
C ALA A 104 11.57 -7.08 -10.30
N LYS A 105 11.89 -8.26 -10.80
CA LYS A 105 12.01 -8.51 -12.24
C LYS A 105 10.64 -8.44 -12.90
N GLU A 106 10.55 -7.81 -14.06
CA GLU A 106 9.29 -7.65 -14.80
C GLU A 106 8.59 -8.98 -15.10
N ASP A 107 9.34 -10.02 -15.45
CA ASP A 107 8.78 -11.36 -15.70
C ASP A 107 8.10 -11.93 -14.45
N ALA A 108 8.71 -11.79 -13.29
CA ALA A 108 8.13 -12.24 -12.02
C ALA A 108 6.88 -11.43 -11.65
N VAL A 109 6.89 -10.13 -11.93
CA VAL A 109 5.72 -9.26 -11.68
C VAL A 109 4.56 -9.64 -12.60
N ARG A 110 4.84 -9.90 -13.87
CA ARG A 110 3.84 -10.37 -14.84
C ARG A 110 3.19 -11.68 -14.39
N GLU A 111 3.98 -12.63 -13.89
CA GLU A 111 3.48 -13.89 -13.36
C GLU A 111 2.56 -13.67 -12.14
N VAL A 112 2.96 -12.84 -11.20
CA VAL A 112 2.20 -12.56 -9.95
C VAL A 112 0.92 -11.78 -10.24
N LEU A 113 0.95 -10.84 -11.18
CA LEU A 113 -0.21 -10.01 -11.53
C LEU A 113 -1.10 -10.66 -12.61
N PHE A 114 -0.69 -11.79 -13.17
CA PHE A 114 -1.38 -12.56 -14.22
C PHE A 114 -1.52 -11.84 -15.56
N ASP A 115 -0.83 -10.69 -15.76
CA ASP A 115 -0.81 -9.94 -17.01
C ASP A 115 0.31 -8.90 -17.01
N ASP A 116 0.50 -8.23 -18.16
CA ASP A 116 1.47 -7.17 -18.36
C ASP A 116 0.82 -5.79 -18.15
N PHE A 117 1.10 -5.17 -17.01
CA PHE A 117 0.55 -3.88 -16.63
C PHE A 117 1.55 -2.77 -16.88
N GLN A 118 1.12 -1.71 -17.55
CA GLN A 118 1.94 -0.52 -17.72
C GLN A 118 2.26 0.14 -16.39
N LYS A 119 3.54 0.44 -16.16
CA LYS A 119 3.98 1.18 -14.98
C LYS A 119 3.54 2.64 -15.06
N ILE A 120 3.22 3.19 -13.92
CA ILE A 120 2.91 4.60 -13.73
C ILE A 120 4.16 5.26 -13.10
N PRO A 121 4.73 6.34 -13.66
CA PRO A 121 6.04 6.87 -13.27
C PRO A 121 5.97 7.74 -12.00
N PHE A 122 5.38 7.21 -10.93
CA PHE A 122 5.28 7.94 -9.66
C PHE A 122 6.42 7.62 -8.67
N ILE A 123 7.25 6.63 -8.93
CA ILE A 123 8.47 6.40 -8.15
C ILE A 123 9.61 7.20 -8.78
N LYS A 124 10.27 8.04 -7.98
CA LYS A 124 11.52 8.69 -8.38
C LYS A 124 12.69 7.82 -7.96
N ASP A 125 13.81 8.01 -8.65
CA ASP A 125 15.08 7.37 -8.28
C ASP A 125 15.53 7.91 -6.92
N CYS A 126 15.13 7.22 -5.88
CA CYS A 126 15.75 7.32 -4.59
C CYS A 126 16.78 6.21 -4.56
N SER A 127 18.03 6.55 -4.37
CA SER A 127 19.01 5.57 -3.91
C SER A 127 18.54 5.05 -2.54
N ALA A 128 17.51 4.20 -2.57
CA ALA A 128 17.22 3.38 -1.41
C ALA A 128 18.56 2.71 -1.08
N PRO A 129 19.08 2.85 0.15
CA PRO A 129 20.26 2.08 0.50
C PRO A 129 19.87 0.63 0.19
N SER A 130 20.51 0.12 -0.87
CA SER A 130 20.39 -1.26 -1.29
C SER A 130 20.34 -2.10 -0.03
N ALA A 131 19.34 -2.91 0.11
CA ALA A 131 19.20 -3.77 1.24
C ALA A 131 20.59 -4.34 1.57
N THR A 132 21.07 -3.94 2.75
CA THR A 132 22.13 -4.59 3.49
C THR A 132 22.94 -5.65 2.73
N ASP A 133 24.24 -5.42 2.67
CA ASP A 133 25.25 -6.46 2.43
C ASP A 133 24.69 -7.82 2.86
N ASP A 134 24.57 -8.71 1.89
CA ASP A 134 23.92 -10.01 1.98
C ASP A 134 24.58 -10.94 3.00
N THR A 135 24.36 -10.70 4.24
CA THR A 135 24.23 -11.81 5.16
C THR A 135 22.72 -12.08 5.30
N GLN A 136 22.16 -12.79 4.37
CA GLN A 136 20.83 -13.38 4.53
C GLN A 136 20.85 -14.29 5.76
N VAL A 137 20.53 -13.70 6.89
CA VAL A 137 20.06 -14.50 8.01
C VAL A 137 18.64 -14.89 7.67
N ILE A 138 18.49 -15.97 6.91
CA ILE A 138 17.18 -16.59 6.71
C ILE A 138 16.80 -17.15 8.08
N ILE A 139 16.06 -16.38 8.85
CA ILE A 139 15.41 -16.90 10.04
C ILE A 139 14.23 -17.74 9.52
N GLN A 140 14.42 -19.03 9.41
CA GLN A 140 13.29 -19.94 9.23
C GLN A 140 12.55 -19.97 10.57
N ALA A 141 11.50 -19.18 10.66
CA ALA A 141 10.59 -19.21 11.78
C ALA A 141 9.36 -20.05 11.42
N ASN A 142 9.00 -20.99 12.27
CA ASN A 142 7.78 -21.77 12.16
C ASN A 142 6.93 -21.55 13.41
N VAL A 143 5.67 -21.23 13.22
CA VAL A 143 4.69 -21.04 14.29
C VAL A 143 3.67 -22.17 14.20
N ALA A 144 3.71 -23.08 15.17
CA ALA A 144 2.79 -24.21 15.21
C ALA A 144 2.39 -24.57 16.64
N PRO A 145 1.13 -24.93 16.89
CA PRO A 145 0.00 -24.88 15.97
C PRO A 145 -0.49 -23.45 15.71
N ASN A 146 -1.02 -23.23 14.50
CA ASN A 146 -1.69 -21.97 14.14
C ASN A 146 -2.95 -22.29 13.31
N PRO A 147 -4.18 -21.97 13.81
CA PRO A 147 -4.45 -21.26 15.07
C PRO A 147 -4.15 -22.11 16.30
N CYS A 148 -3.80 -21.46 17.42
CA CYS A 148 -3.56 -22.12 18.70
C CYS A 148 -4.72 -21.93 19.67
N HIS A 149 -4.93 -22.90 20.57
CA HIS A 149 -6.00 -22.83 21.58
C HIS A 149 -5.48 -22.32 22.94
N GLN A 150 -4.26 -22.66 23.32
CA GLN A 150 -3.64 -22.20 24.57
C GLN A 150 -2.16 -21.81 24.38
N TYR A 151 -1.43 -22.55 23.56
CA TYR A 151 0.00 -22.34 23.35
C TYR A 151 0.35 -22.55 21.89
N THR A 152 1.29 -21.73 21.40
CA THR A 152 1.97 -21.95 20.13
C THR A 152 3.48 -21.86 20.36
N TYR A 153 4.24 -22.52 19.53
CA TYR A 153 5.69 -22.51 19.58
C TYR A 153 6.25 -21.75 18.39
N LEU A 154 7.11 -20.77 18.69
CA LEU A 154 7.92 -20.11 17.68
C LEU A 154 9.28 -20.80 17.63
N ASN A 155 9.51 -21.58 16.58
CA ASN A 155 10.78 -22.24 16.34
C ASN A 155 11.59 -21.44 15.33
N PHE A 156 12.81 -21.08 15.66
CA PHE A 156 13.73 -20.42 14.74
C PHE A 156 15.17 -20.88 15.00
N VAL A 157 15.99 -20.81 13.95
CA VAL A 157 17.42 -21.10 14.09
C VAL A 157 18.11 -19.86 14.64
N ASN A 158 18.69 -19.99 15.84
CA ASN A 158 19.45 -18.91 16.45
C ASN A 158 20.83 -18.80 15.80
N THR A 159 21.11 -17.64 15.19
CA THR A 159 22.40 -17.33 14.56
C THR A 159 23.38 -16.64 15.50
N GLY A 160 23.13 -16.64 16.81
CA GLY A 160 23.98 -16.00 17.84
C GLY A 160 23.74 -14.50 17.99
N LYS A 161 22.76 -13.93 17.30
CA LYS A 161 22.34 -12.52 17.47
C LYS A 161 21.11 -12.42 18.38
N HIS A 162 20.96 -11.28 19.05
CA HIS A 162 19.75 -11.01 19.82
C HIS A 162 18.55 -10.91 18.87
N VAL A 163 17.49 -11.64 19.17
CA VAL A 163 16.22 -11.62 18.44
C VAL A 163 15.16 -11.06 19.37
N ASN A 164 14.53 -9.97 18.98
CA ASN A 164 13.35 -9.44 19.66
C ASN A 164 12.11 -9.97 18.94
N VAL A 165 11.23 -10.62 19.69
CA VAL A 165 9.95 -11.12 19.18
C VAL A 165 8.83 -10.34 19.85
N THR A 166 8.01 -9.68 19.04
CA THR A 166 6.79 -9.02 19.50
C THR A 166 5.59 -9.69 18.83
N ILE A 167 4.64 -10.11 19.64
CA ILE A 167 3.44 -10.79 19.15
C ILE A 167 2.26 -9.86 19.41
N PHE A 168 1.52 -9.57 18.34
CA PHE A 168 0.28 -8.82 18.39
C PHE A 168 -0.88 -9.77 18.11
N ASP A 169 -1.96 -9.61 18.84
CA ASP A 169 -3.23 -10.27 18.49
C ASP A 169 -4.04 -9.42 17.49
N ALA A 170 -5.20 -9.93 17.07
CA ALA A 170 -6.05 -9.25 16.09
C ALA A 170 -6.75 -7.98 16.65
N ILE A 171 -6.51 -7.65 17.91
CA ILE A 171 -7.14 -6.52 18.59
C ILE A 171 -6.10 -5.42 18.90
N GLY A 172 -4.80 -5.71 18.76
CA GLY A 172 -3.65 -4.79 18.93
C GLY A 172 -2.92 -4.97 20.23
#